data_9bc05b4d4d76d5ea9e78082c7ea96550
#
_entry.id   9bc05b4d4d76d5ea9e78082c7ea96550
#
_cell.length_a   1.000
_cell.length_b   1.000
_cell.length_c   1.000
_cell.angle_alpha   90.00
_cell.angle_beta   90.00
_cell.angle_gamma   90.00
#
_symmetry.space_group_name_H-M   'P 1'
#
loop_
_entity.id
_entity.type
_entity.pdbx_description
1 polymer ?
#
loop_
_entity_poly.entity_id
_entity_poly.type
_entity_poly.pdbx_seq_one_letter_code
_entity_poly.pdbx_strand_id
1 'polypeptide(L)'
;MNNYDLIIVGAGPAGIFTALELLRKSSKTTGPRICLIEKGKPVEKRHCPKDKTGHCVNCKPTCAITTGFSGAGAFSDGKLSLSYQVGGELPELIGEDFAQELINYTDKIYLEFGADPHVEGVYEGSEIKEIRKRAIQAGLQLVDCPIRHLGTEKAQQLYLNIQNYLLARGVEMLFNTECDNILLEGSECKGVVITEKGERRELRADQVVIATGRRGADWLEKLCAEHNIAHKPGTVDIGVRVECRNEIMETINKVLYEGKLIGYPSPWKNKVRTFCQNPGGFVAQENYDNDLAVVNGHSYKDLKSGNTNLAILVSHNFTEPFNQPIAYAQKVGELTNMLGAGHILVQRYGDILDGKRTWAKELAHSNVRPTLKDAVAGDITAAMPYRAMVSIIEFIKMVDHVAPGFAAPETLLYSPELKFYSNKVKMDTDLETNISGLHCLGDSSGWTRGLMMASVMGVLMGRKLMEKHGF
;
A
#
# COMPACT_ATOMS: atom_id res chain seq x y z
N MET A 1 19.43 1.52 -33.77
CA MET A 1 18.89 2.07 -32.50
C MET A 1 17.42 1.64 -32.42
N ASN A 2 17.03 0.94 -31.38
CA ASN A 2 15.62 0.58 -31.23
C ASN A 2 14.88 1.81 -30.70
N ASN A 3 14.11 2.48 -31.56
CA ASN A 3 13.22 3.57 -31.14
C ASN A 3 11.86 2.98 -30.81
N TYR A 4 11.37 3.23 -29.61
CA TYR A 4 10.03 2.89 -29.16
C TYR A 4 9.14 4.13 -29.14
N ASP A 5 7.84 3.95 -29.27
CA ASP A 5 6.89 5.03 -29.02
C ASP A 5 6.74 5.22 -27.50
N LEU A 6 6.82 4.12 -26.75
CA LEU A 6 6.67 4.11 -25.29
C LEU A 6 7.63 3.12 -24.63
N ILE A 7 8.34 3.59 -23.61
CA ILE A 7 9.06 2.74 -22.64
C ILE A 7 8.34 2.78 -21.29
N ILE A 8 8.06 1.61 -20.73
CA ILE A 8 7.48 1.46 -19.38
C ILE A 8 8.52 0.80 -18.48
N VAL A 9 8.88 1.49 -17.40
CA VAL A 9 9.81 0.99 -16.39
C VAL A 9 9.02 0.44 -15.20
N GLY A 10 9.02 -0.88 -15.05
CA GLY A 10 8.30 -1.61 -14.02
C GLY A 10 7.05 -2.32 -14.53
N ALA A 11 7.03 -3.64 -14.40
CA ALA A 11 5.91 -4.52 -14.75
C ALA A 11 4.98 -4.80 -13.56
N GLY A 12 4.74 -3.79 -12.72
CA GLY A 12 3.68 -3.79 -11.73
C GLY A 12 2.32 -3.44 -12.35
N PRO A 13 1.23 -3.43 -11.56
CA PRO A 13 -0.11 -3.16 -12.07
C PRO A 13 -0.22 -1.87 -12.89
N ALA A 14 0.40 -0.76 -12.45
CA ALA A 14 0.36 0.50 -13.19
C ALA A 14 0.97 0.38 -14.58
N GLY A 15 2.17 -0.17 -14.71
CA GLY A 15 2.84 -0.34 -16.00
C GLY A 15 2.11 -1.33 -16.92
N ILE A 16 1.66 -2.47 -16.37
CA ILE A 16 0.90 -3.48 -17.10
C ILE A 16 -0.39 -2.89 -17.67
N PHE A 17 -1.18 -2.19 -16.86
CA PHE A 17 -2.47 -1.64 -17.30
C PHE A 17 -2.31 -0.44 -18.23
N THR A 18 -1.18 0.27 -18.21
CA THR A 18 -0.85 1.27 -19.25
C THR A 18 -0.70 0.60 -20.62
N ALA A 19 0.13 -0.45 -20.71
CA ALA A 19 0.31 -1.19 -21.97
C ALA A 19 -1.00 -1.86 -22.42
N LEU A 20 -1.73 -2.45 -21.47
CA LEU A 20 -2.97 -3.18 -21.74
C LEU A 20 -4.06 -2.26 -22.32
N GLU A 21 -4.29 -1.09 -21.73
CA GLU A 21 -5.30 -0.15 -22.19
C GLU A 21 -4.96 0.40 -23.59
N LEU A 22 -3.71 0.75 -23.83
CA LEU A 22 -3.23 1.19 -25.16
C LEU A 22 -3.55 0.15 -26.23
N LEU A 23 -3.22 -1.13 -25.99
CA LEU A 23 -3.42 -2.20 -26.97
C LEU A 23 -4.89 -2.63 -27.13
N ARG A 24 -5.72 -2.43 -26.10
CA ARG A 24 -7.16 -2.74 -26.18
C ARG A 24 -7.95 -1.70 -26.96
N LYS A 25 -7.49 -0.45 -26.93
CA LYS A 25 -8.19 0.71 -27.52
C LYS A 25 -7.60 1.18 -28.82
N SER A 26 -6.35 0.81 -29.15
CA SER A 26 -5.73 1.19 -30.41
C SER A 26 -6.58 0.67 -31.59
N SER A 27 -7.00 1.60 -32.43
CA SER A 27 -7.70 1.31 -33.70
C SER A 27 -6.76 1.13 -34.87
N LYS A 28 -5.45 1.35 -34.66
CA LYS A 28 -4.43 1.24 -35.71
C LYS A 28 -4.11 -0.21 -36.02
N THR A 29 -3.91 -0.51 -37.28
CA THR A 29 -3.47 -1.83 -37.78
C THR A 29 -2.09 -2.19 -37.25
N THR A 30 -1.25 -1.18 -36.97
CA THR A 30 0.03 -1.31 -36.26
C THR A 30 -0.06 -0.48 -34.99
N GLY A 31 -0.18 -1.13 -33.84
CA GLY A 31 -0.16 -0.48 -32.53
C GLY A 31 1.19 0.18 -32.22
N PRO A 32 1.27 0.95 -31.11
CA PRO A 32 2.52 1.59 -30.68
C PRO A 32 3.58 0.52 -30.35
N ARG A 33 4.84 0.85 -30.62
CA ARG A 33 5.99 0.01 -30.23
C ARG A 33 6.28 0.23 -28.75
N ILE A 34 5.91 -0.72 -27.93
CA ILE A 34 6.02 -0.66 -26.46
C ILE A 34 7.16 -1.57 -25.99
N CYS A 35 8.06 -1.01 -25.18
CA CYS A 35 9.06 -1.77 -24.40
C CYS A 35 8.71 -1.68 -22.91
N LEU A 36 8.59 -2.84 -22.26
CA LEU A 36 8.35 -2.96 -20.83
C LEU A 36 9.59 -3.55 -20.16
N ILE A 37 10.19 -2.80 -19.25
CA ILE A 37 11.43 -3.13 -18.55
C ILE A 37 11.09 -3.59 -17.14
N GLU A 38 11.57 -4.77 -16.75
CA GLU A 38 11.34 -5.32 -15.41
C GLU A 38 12.63 -5.94 -14.86
N LYS A 39 13.02 -5.49 -13.66
CA LYS A 39 14.24 -6.00 -13.03
C LYS A 39 14.14 -7.41 -12.49
N GLY A 40 12.92 -7.92 -12.31
CA GLY A 40 12.65 -9.29 -11.90
C GLY A 40 12.33 -10.21 -13.08
N LYS A 41 11.74 -11.36 -12.76
CA LYS A 41 11.44 -12.45 -13.70
C LYS A 41 10.01 -12.38 -14.25
N PRO A 42 9.72 -13.03 -15.40
CA PRO A 42 8.35 -13.27 -15.83
C PRO A 42 7.60 -14.16 -14.82
N VAL A 43 6.26 -14.11 -14.84
CA VAL A 43 5.41 -14.74 -13.81
C VAL A 43 5.76 -16.21 -13.59
N GLU A 44 5.86 -16.97 -14.65
CA GLU A 44 6.08 -18.43 -14.63
C GLU A 44 7.45 -18.85 -14.08
N LYS A 45 8.40 -17.91 -14.00
CA LYS A 45 9.74 -18.15 -13.43
C LYS A 45 9.93 -17.60 -12.02
N ARG A 46 8.86 -17.10 -11.42
CA ARG A 46 8.88 -16.55 -10.05
C ARG A 46 8.50 -17.62 -9.06
N HIS A 47 9.43 -18.03 -8.19
CA HIS A 47 9.21 -19.01 -7.13
C HIS A 47 9.92 -18.55 -5.86
N CYS A 48 9.24 -18.66 -4.72
CA CYS A 48 9.85 -18.34 -3.42
C CYS A 48 10.64 -19.55 -2.91
N PRO A 49 11.94 -19.42 -2.64
CA PRO A 49 12.71 -20.52 -2.04
C PRO A 49 12.19 -20.98 -0.68
N LYS A 50 11.46 -20.11 0.04
CA LYS A 50 10.84 -20.44 1.34
C LYS A 50 9.94 -21.68 1.26
N ASP A 51 9.29 -21.92 0.12
CA ASP A 51 8.42 -23.09 -0.07
C ASP A 51 9.19 -24.41 0.06
N LYS A 52 10.51 -24.39 -0.20
CA LYS A 52 11.41 -25.54 -0.08
C LYS A 52 12.25 -25.50 1.20
N THR A 53 12.66 -24.31 1.63
CA THR A 53 13.60 -24.14 2.76
C THR A 53 12.90 -23.95 4.12
N GLY A 54 11.59 -23.68 4.10
CA GLY A 54 10.82 -23.37 5.31
C GLY A 54 11.06 -21.96 5.89
N HIS A 55 12.09 -21.25 5.42
CA HIS A 55 12.43 -19.89 5.89
C HIS A 55 12.85 -18.97 4.73
N CYS A 56 12.77 -17.66 4.95
CA CYS A 56 13.20 -16.68 3.96
C CYS A 56 14.73 -16.68 3.82
N VAL A 57 15.22 -16.79 2.58
CA VAL A 57 16.67 -16.82 2.26
C VAL A 57 17.20 -15.46 1.80
N ASN A 58 16.41 -14.38 1.93
CA ASN A 58 16.75 -13.02 1.50
C ASN A 58 17.33 -12.96 0.08
N CYS A 59 16.52 -13.37 -0.90
CA CYS A 59 16.92 -13.54 -2.31
C CYS A 59 17.65 -12.32 -2.87
N LYS A 60 18.74 -12.60 -3.60
CA LYS A 60 19.49 -11.59 -4.35
C LYS A 60 19.51 -11.94 -5.84
N PRO A 61 19.57 -10.97 -6.77
CA PRO A 61 19.52 -9.51 -6.54
C PRO A 61 18.13 -8.99 -6.16
N THR A 62 17.06 -9.75 -6.38
CA THR A 62 15.66 -9.34 -6.15
C THR A 62 14.85 -10.41 -5.44
N CYS A 63 13.88 -9.99 -4.64
CA CYS A 63 12.91 -10.89 -4.01
C CYS A 63 11.91 -11.42 -5.06
N ALA A 64 11.82 -12.74 -5.24
CA ALA A 64 10.94 -13.36 -6.21
C ALA A 64 9.43 -13.11 -5.98
N ILE A 65 9.01 -12.78 -4.73
CA ILE A 65 7.61 -12.49 -4.40
C ILE A 65 7.24 -11.04 -4.73
N THR A 66 8.13 -10.08 -4.46
CA THR A 66 7.81 -8.66 -4.55
C THR A 66 8.24 -8.02 -5.87
N THR A 67 9.12 -8.66 -6.65
CA THR A 67 9.75 -8.12 -7.86
C THR A 67 9.60 -9.10 -9.01
N GLY A 68 9.25 -8.59 -10.18
CA GLY A 68 8.95 -9.34 -11.39
C GLY A 68 7.59 -8.95 -11.97
N PHE A 69 7.19 -9.57 -13.07
CA PHE A 69 5.91 -9.28 -13.72
C PHE A 69 4.74 -9.41 -12.71
N SER A 70 3.86 -8.46 -12.68
CA SER A 70 2.78 -8.20 -11.70
C SER A 70 3.23 -7.56 -10.37
N GLY A 71 4.52 -7.30 -10.15
CA GLY A 71 5.00 -6.83 -8.85
C GLY A 71 4.65 -7.82 -7.73
N ALA A 72 4.15 -7.34 -6.59
CA ALA A 72 3.67 -8.20 -5.51
C ALA A 72 2.29 -8.82 -5.79
N GLY A 73 1.58 -8.39 -6.85
CA GLY A 73 0.18 -8.74 -7.12
C GLY A 73 -0.08 -10.23 -7.28
N ALA A 74 0.77 -10.95 -8.03
CA ALA A 74 0.61 -12.39 -8.27
C ALA A 74 0.94 -13.27 -7.06
N PHE A 75 1.60 -12.74 -6.04
CA PHE A 75 2.11 -13.50 -4.89
C PHE A 75 1.58 -12.99 -3.55
N SER A 76 0.62 -12.08 -3.59
CA SER A 76 -0.14 -11.62 -2.43
C SER A 76 -1.53 -12.25 -2.43
N ASP A 77 -2.30 -11.94 -1.40
CA ASP A 77 -3.73 -12.28 -1.32
C ASP A 77 -4.56 -11.65 -2.47
N GLY A 78 -3.98 -10.69 -3.18
CA GLY A 78 -4.56 -10.11 -4.39
C GLY A 78 -5.84 -9.34 -4.12
N LYS A 79 -5.85 -8.50 -3.07
CA LYS A 79 -7.01 -7.66 -2.72
C LYS A 79 -7.19 -6.51 -3.73
N LEU A 80 -8.32 -6.53 -4.43
CA LEU A 80 -8.77 -5.44 -5.27
C LEU A 80 -9.87 -4.68 -4.52
N SER A 81 -9.53 -3.49 -4.01
CA SER A 81 -10.51 -2.60 -3.37
C SER A 81 -11.34 -1.89 -4.43
N LEU A 82 -12.67 -2.09 -4.41
CA LEU A 82 -13.58 -1.60 -5.43
C LEU A 82 -14.21 -0.23 -5.06
N SER A 83 -13.51 0.57 -4.27
CA SER A 83 -13.96 1.88 -3.82
C SER A 83 -12.86 2.93 -3.96
N TYR A 84 -13.21 4.11 -4.48
CA TYR A 84 -12.30 5.26 -4.59
C TYR A 84 -11.79 5.77 -3.23
N GLN A 85 -12.51 5.48 -2.16
CA GLN A 85 -12.13 5.87 -0.79
C GLN A 85 -10.92 5.07 -0.25
N VAL A 86 -10.46 4.07 -1.00
CA VAL A 86 -9.36 3.19 -0.61
C VAL A 86 -8.34 3.09 -1.75
N GLY A 87 -7.07 3.25 -1.41
CA GLY A 87 -6.01 2.99 -2.38
C GLY A 87 -5.22 4.20 -2.83
N GLY A 88 -5.18 5.26 -2.05
CA GLY A 88 -4.36 6.43 -2.31
C GLY A 88 -5.14 7.71 -2.55
N GLU A 89 -4.50 8.66 -3.18
CA GLU A 89 -4.98 10.03 -3.35
C GLU A 89 -5.22 10.40 -4.83
N LEU A 90 -5.24 9.41 -5.72
CA LEU A 90 -5.56 9.62 -7.13
C LEU A 90 -6.91 10.35 -7.34
N PRO A 91 -7.97 10.09 -6.52
CA PRO A 91 -9.22 10.85 -6.65
C PRO A 91 -9.08 12.37 -6.43
N GLU A 92 -8.07 12.83 -5.69
CA GLU A 92 -7.79 14.28 -5.54
C GLU A 92 -7.34 14.93 -6.86
N LEU A 93 -6.75 14.14 -7.76
CA LEU A 93 -6.26 14.62 -9.07
C LEU A 93 -7.34 14.56 -10.15
N ILE A 94 -8.21 13.53 -10.13
CA ILE A 94 -9.13 13.24 -11.23
C ILE A 94 -10.62 13.37 -10.87
N GLY A 95 -10.94 13.56 -9.59
CA GLY A 95 -12.30 13.54 -9.06
C GLY A 95 -12.77 12.16 -8.63
N GLU A 96 -13.66 12.13 -7.64
CA GLU A 96 -14.14 10.89 -7.00
C GLU A 96 -14.99 10.04 -7.96
N ASP A 97 -15.93 10.65 -8.65
CA ASP A 97 -16.85 9.96 -9.57
C ASP A 97 -16.09 9.30 -10.72
N PHE A 98 -15.15 10.02 -11.32
CA PHE A 98 -14.34 9.49 -12.42
C PHE A 98 -13.38 8.40 -11.93
N ALA A 99 -12.82 8.54 -10.73
CA ALA A 99 -12.03 7.49 -10.11
C ALA A 99 -12.85 6.20 -9.92
N GLN A 100 -14.10 6.31 -9.44
CA GLN A 100 -14.99 5.17 -9.28
C GLN A 100 -15.38 4.53 -10.63
N GLU A 101 -15.63 5.34 -11.66
CA GLU A 101 -15.87 4.83 -13.02
C GLU A 101 -14.69 4.01 -13.53
N LEU A 102 -13.46 4.53 -13.36
CA LEU A 102 -12.25 3.83 -13.76
C LEU A 102 -12.01 2.55 -12.94
N ILE A 103 -12.33 2.53 -11.65
CA ILE A 103 -12.29 1.31 -10.83
C ILE A 103 -13.22 0.25 -11.40
N ASN A 104 -14.47 0.62 -11.69
CA ASN A 104 -15.45 -0.30 -12.25
C ASN A 104 -15.03 -0.84 -13.63
N TYR A 105 -14.41 0.00 -14.45
CA TYR A 105 -13.86 -0.40 -15.74
C TYR A 105 -12.65 -1.35 -15.56
N THR A 106 -11.73 -1.02 -14.66
CA THR A 106 -10.54 -1.83 -14.40
C THR A 106 -10.91 -3.18 -13.80
N ASP A 107 -11.93 -3.24 -12.94
CA ASP A 107 -12.45 -4.48 -12.38
C ASP A 107 -13.00 -5.42 -13.47
N LYS A 108 -13.70 -4.88 -14.48
CA LYS A 108 -14.14 -5.67 -15.64
C LYS A 108 -12.96 -6.28 -16.40
N ILE A 109 -11.85 -5.56 -16.53
CA ILE A 109 -10.64 -6.11 -17.15
C ILE A 109 -10.11 -7.28 -16.32
N TYR A 110 -10.03 -7.15 -14.99
CA TYR A 110 -9.62 -8.26 -14.14
C TYR A 110 -10.52 -9.49 -14.30
N LEU A 111 -11.84 -9.29 -14.39
CA LEU A 111 -12.82 -10.37 -14.64
C LEU A 111 -12.61 -11.05 -15.98
N GLU A 112 -12.35 -10.29 -17.05
CA GLU A 112 -12.06 -10.82 -18.39
C GLU A 112 -10.80 -11.72 -18.41
N PHE A 113 -9.79 -11.42 -17.57
CA PHE A 113 -8.58 -12.21 -17.44
C PHE A 113 -8.67 -13.37 -16.42
N GLY A 114 -9.84 -13.56 -15.79
CA GLY A 114 -10.13 -14.72 -14.95
C GLY A 114 -10.20 -14.46 -13.45
N ALA A 115 -10.41 -13.21 -13.03
CA ALA A 115 -10.70 -12.92 -11.63
C ALA A 115 -12.02 -13.55 -11.18
N ASP A 116 -12.11 -13.93 -9.90
CA ASP A 116 -13.33 -14.47 -9.32
C ASP A 116 -14.41 -13.38 -9.26
N PRO A 117 -15.66 -13.62 -9.72
CA PRO A 117 -16.74 -12.64 -9.67
C PRO A 117 -17.20 -12.32 -8.25
N HIS A 118 -16.87 -13.12 -7.26
CA HIS A 118 -17.27 -12.90 -5.88
C HIS A 118 -16.66 -11.63 -5.29
N VAL A 119 -17.48 -10.83 -4.61
CA VAL A 119 -17.06 -9.60 -3.92
C VAL A 119 -17.46 -9.73 -2.46
N GLU A 120 -16.49 -9.55 -1.57
CA GLU A 120 -16.70 -9.50 -0.13
C GLU A 120 -16.90 -8.06 0.34
N GLY A 121 -17.55 -7.89 1.51
CA GLY A 121 -17.74 -6.58 2.11
C GLY A 121 -18.69 -5.68 1.32
N VAL A 122 -19.73 -6.26 0.74
CA VAL A 122 -20.84 -5.48 0.18
C VAL A 122 -21.59 -4.84 1.33
N TYR A 123 -21.57 -3.52 1.40
CA TYR A 123 -22.00 -2.72 2.56
C TYR A 123 -23.53 -2.44 2.50
N GLU A 124 -24.34 -3.50 2.44
CA GLU A 124 -25.78 -3.45 2.40
C GLU A 124 -26.41 -4.24 3.56
N GLY A 125 -27.59 -3.81 4.01
CA GLY A 125 -28.32 -4.47 5.08
C GLY A 125 -28.57 -3.60 6.31
N SER A 126 -29.46 -4.05 7.19
CA SER A 126 -29.88 -3.31 8.39
C SER A 126 -28.77 -3.20 9.43
N GLU A 127 -27.97 -4.25 9.59
CA GLU A 127 -26.86 -4.29 10.56
C GLU A 127 -25.75 -3.30 10.18
N ILE A 128 -25.41 -3.22 8.90
CA ILE A 128 -24.40 -2.27 8.42
C ILE A 128 -24.91 -0.83 8.55
N LYS A 129 -26.18 -0.59 8.26
CA LYS A 129 -26.80 0.74 8.47
C LYS A 129 -26.74 1.17 9.93
N GLU A 130 -26.93 0.25 10.87
CA GLU A 130 -26.81 0.56 12.30
C GLU A 130 -25.36 0.85 12.71
N ILE A 131 -24.37 0.08 12.22
CA ILE A 131 -22.93 0.37 12.44
C ILE A 131 -22.58 1.74 11.86
N ARG A 132 -23.02 2.04 10.63
CA ARG A 132 -22.81 3.35 9.99
C ARG A 132 -23.41 4.49 10.80
N LYS A 133 -24.65 4.30 11.29
CA LYS A 133 -25.32 5.28 12.15
C LYS A 133 -24.52 5.57 13.42
N ARG A 134 -24.04 4.54 14.13
CA ARG A 134 -23.22 4.70 15.32
C ARG A 134 -21.88 5.39 14.97
N ALA A 135 -21.27 5.05 13.85
CA ALA A 135 -20.07 5.72 13.38
C ALA A 135 -20.31 7.22 13.17
N ILE A 136 -21.38 7.60 12.46
CA ILE A 136 -21.77 9.00 12.24
C ILE A 136 -21.99 9.72 13.58
N GLN A 137 -22.72 9.11 14.51
CA GLN A 137 -22.97 9.69 15.85
C GLN A 137 -21.69 9.89 16.66
N ALA A 138 -20.69 9.04 16.45
CA ALA A 138 -19.36 9.16 17.06
C ALA A 138 -18.43 10.13 16.31
N GLY A 139 -18.87 10.77 15.22
CA GLY A 139 -18.02 11.61 14.39
C GLY A 139 -17.02 10.82 13.53
N LEU A 140 -17.33 9.56 13.27
CA LEU A 140 -16.54 8.67 12.41
C LEU A 140 -17.23 8.45 11.07
N GLN A 141 -16.44 8.21 10.05
CA GLN A 141 -16.89 7.72 8.76
C GLN A 141 -16.60 6.22 8.66
N LEU A 142 -17.63 5.40 8.44
CA LEU A 142 -17.45 4.03 7.99
C LEU A 142 -17.22 4.05 6.48
N VAL A 143 -16.04 3.59 6.06
CA VAL A 143 -15.65 3.54 4.65
C VAL A 143 -16.17 2.27 4.02
N ASP A 144 -16.91 2.39 2.93
CA ASP A 144 -17.33 1.27 2.13
C ASP A 144 -16.11 0.72 1.36
N CYS A 145 -15.77 -0.52 1.62
CA CYS A 145 -14.59 -1.15 1.05
C CYS A 145 -14.93 -2.55 0.51
N PRO A 146 -15.76 -2.66 -0.54
CA PRO A 146 -15.98 -3.93 -1.20
C PRO A 146 -14.66 -4.41 -1.80
N ILE A 147 -14.36 -5.70 -1.63
CA ILE A 147 -13.09 -6.30 -2.01
C ILE A 147 -13.34 -7.53 -2.88
N ARG A 148 -12.64 -7.58 -4.00
CA ARG A 148 -12.46 -8.80 -4.78
C ARG A 148 -11.12 -9.43 -4.43
N HIS A 149 -11.15 -10.70 -4.03
CA HIS A 149 -9.94 -11.47 -3.79
C HIS A 149 -9.55 -12.24 -5.04
N LEU A 150 -8.30 -12.04 -5.50
CA LEU A 150 -7.76 -12.85 -6.60
C LEU A 150 -7.36 -14.25 -6.13
N GLY A 151 -6.88 -14.36 -4.87
CA GLY A 151 -6.25 -15.57 -4.36
C GLY A 151 -4.88 -15.83 -5.02
N THR A 152 -3.93 -16.38 -4.29
CA THR A 152 -2.52 -16.44 -4.76
C THR A 152 -2.36 -17.26 -6.05
N GLU A 153 -2.94 -18.46 -6.10
CA GLU A 153 -2.79 -19.33 -7.28
C GLU A 153 -3.53 -18.78 -8.51
N LYS A 154 -4.77 -18.29 -8.32
CA LYS A 154 -5.56 -17.68 -9.39
C LYS A 154 -4.94 -16.37 -9.87
N ALA A 155 -4.33 -15.58 -8.97
CA ALA A 155 -3.63 -14.36 -9.32
C ALA A 155 -2.43 -14.63 -10.25
N GLN A 156 -1.65 -15.67 -9.98
CA GLN A 156 -0.54 -16.06 -10.86
C GLN A 156 -1.03 -16.41 -12.28
N GLN A 157 -2.10 -17.21 -12.38
CA GLN A 157 -2.67 -17.57 -13.68
C GLN A 157 -3.25 -16.36 -14.41
N LEU A 158 -3.95 -15.48 -13.70
CA LEU A 158 -4.51 -14.24 -14.26
C LEU A 158 -3.39 -13.35 -14.84
N TYR A 159 -2.33 -13.11 -14.08
CA TYR A 159 -1.23 -12.29 -14.57
C TYR A 159 -0.42 -12.97 -15.68
N LEU A 160 -0.34 -14.29 -15.70
CA LEU A 160 0.22 -15.03 -16.82
C LEU A 160 -0.62 -14.85 -18.11
N ASN A 161 -1.95 -14.88 -17.99
CA ASN A 161 -2.85 -14.60 -19.10
C ASN A 161 -2.63 -13.17 -19.66
N ILE A 162 -2.49 -12.17 -18.78
CA ILE A 162 -2.18 -10.79 -19.18
C ILE A 162 -0.80 -10.71 -19.85
N GLN A 163 0.24 -11.33 -19.28
CA GLN A 163 1.58 -11.34 -19.85
C GLN A 163 1.56 -11.91 -21.27
N ASN A 164 0.91 -13.06 -21.47
CA ASN A 164 0.79 -13.68 -22.78
C ASN A 164 -0.01 -12.83 -23.77
N TYR A 165 -1.06 -12.16 -23.31
CA TYR A 165 -1.85 -11.23 -24.12
C TYR A 165 -0.99 -10.09 -24.66
N LEU A 166 -0.16 -9.47 -23.79
CA LEU A 166 0.73 -8.37 -24.17
C LEU A 166 1.83 -8.84 -25.14
N LEU A 167 2.46 -9.98 -24.87
CA LEU A 167 3.47 -10.56 -25.74
C LEU A 167 2.91 -10.89 -27.14
N ALA A 168 1.72 -11.48 -27.21
CA ALA A 168 1.05 -11.80 -28.48
C ALA A 168 0.71 -10.55 -29.31
N ARG A 169 0.66 -9.37 -28.68
CA ARG A 169 0.44 -8.07 -29.34
C ARG A 169 1.70 -7.25 -29.58
N GLY A 170 2.87 -7.88 -29.43
CA GLY A 170 4.15 -7.29 -29.81
C GLY A 170 4.78 -6.39 -28.77
N VAL A 171 4.32 -6.42 -27.50
CA VAL A 171 5.06 -5.74 -26.41
C VAL A 171 6.40 -6.45 -26.21
N GLU A 172 7.48 -5.72 -26.36
CA GLU A 172 8.81 -6.22 -26.03
C GLU A 172 8.99 -6.13 -24.50
N MET A 173 9.33 -7.27 -23.87
CA MET A 173 9.51 -7.35 -22.41
C MET A 173 10.95 -7.71 -22.08
N LEU A 174 11.65 -6.79 -21.41
CA LEU A 174 13.01 -6.98 -20.94
C LEU A 174 13.00 -7.35 -19.46
N PHE A 175 13.11 -8.63 -19.18
CA PHE A 175 13.19 -9.16 -17.80
C PHE A 175 14.64 -9.24 -17.31
N ASN A 176 14.83 -9.24 -15.98
CA ASN A 176 16.14 -9.18 -15.32
C ASN A 176 16.98 -7.99 -15.82
N THR A 177 16.30 -6.90 -16.13
CA THR A 177 16.88 -5.67 -16.69
C THR A 177 16.59 -4.52 -15.74
N GLU A 178 17.63 -3.86 -15.29
CA GLU A 178 17.53 -2.70 -14.38
C GLU A 178 17.55 -1.40 -15.16
N CYS A 179 16.65 -0.49 -14.82
CA CYS A 179 16.70 0.89 -15.29
C CYS A 179 17.58 1.69 -14.35
N ASP A 180 18.67 2.21 -14.87
CA ASP A 180 19.65 2.98 -14.08
C ASP A 180 19.26 4.45 -14.01
N ASN A 181 18.88 5.02 -15.16
CA ASN A 181 18.60 6.46 -15.28
C ASN A 181 17.69 6.75 -16.49
N ILE A 182 17.21 7.99 -16.58
CA ILE A 182 16.51 8.52 -17.76
C ILE A 182 17.51 9.24 -18.69
N LEU A 183 17.16 9.30 -19.97
CA LEU A 183 17.89 10.07 -20.99
C LEU A 183 17.18 11.39 -21.20
N LEU A 184 17.88 12.50 -20.94
CA LEU A 184 17.34 13.85 -21.15
C LEU A 184 18.06 14.54 -22.33
N GLU A 185 17.27 15.20 -23.16
CA GLU A 185 17.73 16.15 -24.15
C GLU A 185 17.06 17.52 -23.89
N GLY A 186 17.81 18.42 -23.24
CA GLY A 186 17.25 19.66 -22.70
C GLY A 186 16.24 19.39 -21.58
N SER A 187 15.00 19.79 -21.76
CA SER A 187 13.87 19.58 -20.83
C SER A 187 12.99 18.38 -21.19
N GLU A 188 13.39 17.57 -22.16
CA GLU A 188 12.60 16.44 -22.66
C GLU A 188 13.25 15.10 -22.29
N CYS A 189 12.42 14.13 -21.87
CA CYS A 189 12.84 12.75 -21.71
C CYS A 189 12.78 12.02 -23.05
N LYS A 190 13.90 11.45 -23.49
CA LYS A 190 14.04 10.75 -24.78
C LYS A 190 14.37 9.26 -24.64
N GLY A 191 14.21 8.72 -23.45
CA GLY A 191 14.45 7.31 -23.20
C GLY A 191 15.02 7.03 -21.83
N VAL A 192 15.66 5.88 -21.71
CA VAL A 192 16.26 5.38 -20.46
C VAL A 192 17.63 4.75 -20.69
N VAL A 193 18.41 4.71 -19.62
CA VAL A 193 19.65 3.93 -19.53
C VAL A 193 19.35 2.66 -18.75
N ILE A 194 19.69 1.52 -19.30
CA ILE A 194 19.44 0.21 -18.66
C ILE A 194 20.75 -0.56 -18.49
N THR A 195 20.73 -1.47 -17.50
CA THR A 195 21.74 -2.53 -17.35
C THR A 195 21.05 -3.89 -17.56
N GLU A 196 21.50 -4.60 -18.58
CA GLU A 196 21.04 -5.95 -18.91
C GLU A 196 22.27 -6.89 -18.95
N LYS A 197 22.25 -7.96 -18.14
CA LYS A 197 23.36 -8.92 -18.01
C LYS A 197 24.74 -8.30 -17.73
N GLY A 198 24.74 -7.14 -17.05
CA GLY A 198 25.96 -6.38 -16.71
C GLY A 198 26.42 -5.39 -17.80
N GLU A 199 25.76 -5.34 -18.94
CA GLU A 199 26.02 -4.38 -20.00
C GLU A 199 25.06 -3.19 -19.92
N ARG A 200 25.63 -2.00 -19.96
CA ARG A 200 24.88 -0.74 -19.94
C ARG A 200 24.58 -0.31 -21.38
N ARG A 201 23.31 0.01 -21.64
CA ARG A 201 22.89 0.52 -22.95
C ARG A 201 21.75 1.52 -22.86
N GLU A 202 21.60 2.33 -23.87
CA GLU A 202 20.51 3.31 -24.01
C GLU A 202 19.37 2.73 -24.84
N LEU A 203 18.14 3.00 -24.39
CA LEU A 203 16.92 2.79 -25.15
C LEU A 203 16.21 4.10 -25.35
N ARG A 204 15.84 4.41 -26.60
CA ARG A 204 15.17 5.67 -26.96
C ARG A 204 13.67 5.46 -27.11
N ALA A 205 12.90 6.46 -26.64
CA ALA A 205 11.45 6.51 -26.79
C ALA A 205 10.94 7.95 -26.79
N ASP A 206 9.77 8.14 -27.37
CA ASP A 206 9.07 9.44 -27.35
C ASP A 206 8.43 9.69 -25.98
N GLN A 207 7.98 8.62 -25.29
CA GLN A 207 7.36 8.69 -23.98
C GLN A 207 7.99 7.66 -23.02
N VAL A 208 8.17 8.05 -21.78
CA VAL A 208 8.69 7.19 -20.70
C VAL A 208 7.74 7.21 -19.50
N VAL A 209 7.30 6.03 -19.10
CA VAL A 209 6.46 5.83 -17.91
C VAL A 209 7.26 5.09 -16.84
N ILE A 210 7.43 5.71 -15.68
CA ILE A 210 8.05 5.09 -14.50
C ILE A 210 6.94 4.55 -13.60
N ALA A 211 6.89 3.22 -13.41
CA ALA A 211 5.87 2.51 -12.65
C ALA A 211 6.50 1.45 -11.72
N THR A 212 7.55 1.81 -11.00
CA THR A 212 8.44 0.90 -10.26
C THR A 212 7.88 0.42 -8.91
N GLY A 213 6.70 0.89 -8.52
CA GLY A 213 6.03 0.48 -7.28
C GLY A 213 6.84 0.83 -6.02
N ARG A 214 6.42 0.29 -4.88
CA ARG A 214 7.06 0.62 -3.58
C ARG A 214 8.54 0.24 -3.51
N ARG A 215 8.96 -0.84 -4.16
CA ARG A 215 10.36 -1.25 -4.20
C ARG A 215 11.28 -0.33 -5.01
N GLY A 216 10.71 0.45 -5.92
CA GLY A 216 11.43 1.44 -6.69
C GLY A 216 11.27 2.88 -6.15
N ALA A 217 10.64 3.08 -4.99
CA ALA A 217 10.40 4.40 -4.45
C ALA A 217 11.68 5.17 -4.14
N ASP A 218 12.64 4.53 -3.50
CA ASP A 218 13.95 5.13 -3.17
C ASP A 218 14.77 5.49 -4.42
N TRP A 219 14.67 4.64 -5.45
CA TRP A 219 15.29 4.92 -6.74
C TRP A 219 14.63 6.12 -7.42
N LEU A 220 13.29 6.19 -7.42
CA LEU A 220 12.56 7.33 -7.99
C LEU A 220 12.84 8.63 -7.21
N GLU A 221 12.97 8.56 -5.89
CA GLU A 221 13.34 9.72 -5.06
C GLU A 221 14.72 10.27 -5.45
N LYS A 222 15.72 9.40 -5.63
CA LYS A 222 17.03 9.77 -6.12
C LYS A 222 16.98 10.38 -7.52
N LEU A 223 16.20 9.77 -8.42
CA LEU A 223 15.98 10.27 -9.76
C LEU A 223 15.34 11.67 -9.75
N CYS A 224 14.34 11.88 -8.87
CA CYS A 224 13.71 13.18 -8.69
C CYS A 224 14.71 14.25 -8.22
N ALA A 225 15.59 13.90 -7.30
CA ALA A 225 16.61 14.81 -6.81
C ALA A 225 17.68 15.12 -7.88
N GLU A 226 18.13 14.11 -8.63
CA GLU A 226 19.15 14.24 -9.68
C GLU A 226 18.69 15.12 -10.85
N HIS A 227 17.43 14.93 -11.28
CA HIS A 227 16.88 15.58 -12.46
C HIS A 227 15.90 16.72 -12.14
N ASN A 228 15.79 17.14 -10.89
CA ASN A 228 14.87 18.19 -10.44
C ASN A 228 13.41 17.90 -10.83
N ILE A 229 12.98 16.63 -10.75
CA ILE A 229 11.58 16.27 -10.96
C ILE A 229 10.77 16.80 -9.78
N ALA A 230 9.80 17.64 -10.05
CA ALA A 230 9.01 18.31 -9.03
C ALA A 230 8.18 17.29 -8.22
N HIS A 231 8.32 17.31 -6.90
CA HIS A 231 7.58 16.44 -5.98
C HIS A 231 7.29 17.15 -4.66
N LYS A 232 6.41 16.54 -3.87
CA LYS A 232 6.14 16.95 -2.48
C LYS A 232 6.58 15.80 -1.56
N PRO A 233 7.03 16.11 -0.34
CA PRO A 233 7.24 15.06 0.67
C PRO A 233 6.00 14.20 0.82
N GLY A 234 6.19 12.91 0.97
CA GLY A 234 5.12 11.97 1.26
C GLY A 234 4.55 12.19 2.66
N THR A 235 3.50 11.47 2.98
CA THR A 235 2.96 11.39 4.35
C THR A 235 3.55 10.18 5.05
N VAL A 236 3.53 10.18 6.38
CA VAL A 236 3.76 8.98 7.18
C VAL A 236 2.59 8.77 8.12
N ASP A 237 2.23 7.52 8.31
CA ASP A 237 1.31 7.17 9.38
C ASP A 237 2.12 6.61 10.56
N ILE A 238 1.91 7.19 11.72
CA ILE A 238 2.49 6.75 12.99
C ILE A 238 1.33 6.34 13.88
N GLY A 239 1.39 5.13 14.42
CA GLY A 239 0.27 4.62 15.19
C GLY A 239 0.64 3.44 16.07
N VAL A 240 -0.40 2.75 16.48
CA VAL A 240 -0.35 1.58 17.35
C VAL A 240 -1.19 0.46 16.76
N ARG A 241 -0.87 -0.77 17.11
CA ARG A 241 -1.78 -1.89 16.95
C ARG A 241 -2.55 -2.10 18.24
N VAL A 242 -3.86 -2.13 18.11
CA VAL A 242 -4.77 -2.35 19.23
C VAL A 242 -5.21 -3.79 19.23
N GLU A 243 -5.24 -4.44 20.39
CA GLU A 243 -5.74 -5.79 20.58
C GLU A 243 -6.78 -5.80 21.70
N CYS A 244 -7.95 -6.33 21.40
CA CYS A 244 -9.06 -6.50 22.33
C CYS A 244 -9.68 -7.89 22.19
N ARG A 245 -10.59 -8.26 23.07
CA ARG A 245 -11.33 -9.53 22.96
C ARG A 245 -12.19 -9.56 21.71
N ASN A 246 -12.35 -10.76 21.10
CA ASN A 246 -13.19 -10.95 19.92
C ASN A 246 -14.63 -10.47 20.14
N GLU A 247 -15.15 -10.68 21.35
CA GLU A 247 -16.53 -10.31 21.73
C GLU A 247 -16.81 -8.81 21.58
N ILE A 248 -15.78 -7.95 21.78
CA ILE A 248 -15.90 -6.50 21.62
C ILE A 248 -16.14 -6.10 20.17
N MET A 249 -15.47 -6.79 19.26
CA MET A 249 -15.55 -6.48 17.83
C MET A 249 -16.55 -7.36 17.06
N GLU A 250 -17.27 -8.25 17.75
CA GLU A 250 -18.12 -9.27 17.13
C GLU A 250 -19.19 -8.68 16.21
N THR A 251 -19.84 -7.60 16.63
CA THR A 251 -20.87 -6.90 15.85
C THR A 251 -20.34 -6.41 14.50
N ILE A 252 -19.11 -5.92 14.49
CA ILE A 252 -18.44 -5.46 13.26
C ILE A 252 -17.94 -6.65 12.45
N ASN A 253 -17.26 -7.60 13.10
CA ASN A 253 -16.61 -8.73 12.45
C ASN A 253 -17.59 -9.68 11.74
N LYS A 254 -18.84 -9.76 12.20
CA LYS A 254 -19.87 -10.62 11.59
C LYS A 254 -20.38 -10.11 10.25
N VAL A 255 -20.40 -8.80 10.06
CA VAL A 255 -21.06 -8.18 8.90
C VAL A 255 -20.10 -7.45 7.97
N LEU A 256 -18.90 -7.10 8.44
CA LEU A 256 -17.89 -6.39 7.64
C LEU A 256 -16.64 -7.26 7.53
N TYR A 257 -16.15 -7.40 6.31
CA TYR A 257 -14.84 -8.02 6.07
C TYR A 257 -13.72 -7.21 6.72
N GLU A 258 -13.77 -5.88 6.60
CA GLU A 258 -12.86 -4.93 7.25
C GLU A 258 -13.66 -3.71 7.73
N GLY A 259 -13.72 -3.49 9.04
CA GLY A 259 -14.36 -2.32 9.64
C GLY A 259 -13.46 -1.10 9.54
N LYS A 260 -13.43 -0.46 8.36
CA LYS A 260 -12.59 0.71 8.13
C LYS A 260 -13.27 1.99 8.59
N LEU A 261 -12.81 2.54 9.69
CA LEU A 261 -13.29 3.77 10.29
C LEU A 261 -12.26 4.90 10.08
N ILE A 262 -12.74 6.08 9.73
CA ILE A 262 -11.93 7.31 9.62
C ILE A 262 -12.55 8.36 10.54
N GLY A 263 -11.71 9.09 11.25
CA GLY A 263 -12.11 10.21 12.09
C GLY A 263 -11.06 11.31 12.16
N TYR A 264 -11.48 12.44 12.70
CA TYR A 264 -10.66 13.64 12.88
C TYR A 264 -10.76 14.11 14.33
N PRO A 265 -10.15 13.39 15.28
CA PRO A 265 -10.29 13.68 16.70
C PRO A 265 -9.73 15.06 17.09
N SER A 266 -10.35 15.68 18.09
CA SER A 266 -9.85 16.91 18.69
C SER A 266 -8.54 16.64 19.47
N PRO A 267 -7.69 17.65 19.71
CA PRO A 267 -7.86 19.05 19.30
C PRO A 267 -7.37 19.34 17.87
N TRP A 268 -6.46 18.52 17.31
CA TRP A 268 -5.73 18.88 16.08
C TRP A 268 -6.41 18.46 14.78
N LYS A 269 -7.44 17.63 14.84
CA LYS A 269 -8.15 17.16 13.65
C LYS A 269 -7.25 16.43 12.63
N ASN A 270 -6.19 15.76 13.10
CA ASN A 270 -5.42 14.86 12.24
C ASN A 270 -6.34 13.73 11.76
N LYS A 271 -6.14 13.30 10.52
CA LYS A 271 -6.80 12.11 10.01
C LYS A 271 -6.30 10.89 10.78
N VAL A 272 -7.21 10.19 11.44
CA VAL A 272 -6.96 8.91 12.10
C VAL A 272 -7.85 7.86 11.48
N ARG A 273 -7.31 6.66 11.29
CA ARG A 273 -8.06 5.56 10.68
C ARG A 273 -7.71 4.21 11.28
N THR A 274 -8.68 3.31 11.26
CA THR A 274 -8.40 1.88 11.45
C THR A 274 -7.76 1.31 10.20
N PHE A 275 -6.93 0.27 10.37
CA PHE A 275 -6.28 -0.41 9.26
C PHE A 275 -5.99 -1.87 9.59
N CYS A 276 -6.09 -2.77 8.60
CA CYS A 276 -5.73 -4.18 8.72
C CYS A 276 -6.33 -4.85 9.96
N GLN A 277 -7.66 -4.96 9.99
CA GLN A 277 -8.40 -5.65 11.04
C GLN A 277 -8.28 -7.18 10.87
N ASN A 278 -7.97 -7.87 11.97
CA ASN A 278 -7.72 -9.31 12.01
C ASN A 278 -8.56 -9.97 13.12
N PRO A 279 -9.80 -10.39 12.82
CA PRO A 279 -10.63 -11.15 13.75
C PRO A 279 -10.01 -12.52 14.08
N GLY A 280 -9.87 -12.84 15.36
CA GLY A 280 -9.20 -14.06 15.78
C GLY A 280 -7.73 -14.15 15.35
N GLY A 281 -7.13 -13.00 15.02
CA GLY A 281 -5.76 -12.91 14.53
C GLY A 281 -4.72 -12.80 15.65
N PHE A 282 -3.47 -12.65 15.22
CA PHE A 282 -2.31 -12.54 16.10
C PHE A 282 -1.57 -11.24 15.80
N VAL A 283 -1.10 -10.57 16.83
CA VAL A 283 -0.16 -9.47 16.68
C VAL A 283 1.22 -10.06 16.36
N ALA A 284 1.94 -9.45 15.45
CA ALA A 284 3.24 -9.93 14.99
C ALA A 284 4.25 -8.78 14.90
N GLN A 285 5.52 -9.09 15.09
CA GLN A 285 6.63 -8.21 14.79
C GLN A 285 7.11 -8.44 13.36
N GLU A 286 7.37 -7.36 12.64
CA GLU A 286 8.07 -7.33 11.36
C GLU A 286 9.32 -6.45 11.51
N ASN A 287 10.37 -6.78 10.77
CA ASN A 287 11.55 -5.95 10.72
C ASN A 287 11.63 -5.26 9.35
N TYR A 288 11.73 -3.94 9.39
CA TYR A 288 12.05 -3.12 8.22
C TYR A 288 13.57 -3.04 8.03
N ASP A 289 13.99 -2.35 6.98
CA ASP A 289 15.42 -2.11 6.75
C ASP A 289 16.08 -1.47 7.98
N ASN A 290 17.37 -1.77 8.22
CA ASN A 290 18.14 -1.35 9.40
C ASN A 290 17.62 -1.91 10.74
N ASP A 291 17.06 -3.12 10.73
CA ASP A 291 16.58 -3.83 11.92
C ASP A 291 15.49 -3.07 12.72
N LEU A 292 14.77 -2.16 12.08
CA LEU A 292 13.67 -1.44 12.69
C LEU A 292 12.48 -2.39 12.91
N ALA A 293 12.22 -2.75 14.16
CA ALA A 293 11.08 -3.57 14.54
C ALA A 293 9.79 -2.74 14.53
N VAL A 294 8.80 -3.19 13.78
CA VAL A 294 7.45 -2.61 13.70
C VAL A 294 6.40 -3.67 13.97
N VAL A 295 5.27 -3.26 14.51
CA VAL A 295 4.16 -4.17 14.75
C VAL A 295 3.27 -4.30 13.52
N ASN A 296 2.72 -5.49 13.32
CA ASN A 296 1.71 -5.81 12.31
C ASN A 296 0.72 -6.83 12.86
N GLY A 297 -0.26 -7.26 12.06
CA GLY A 297 -1.20 -8.32 12.41
C GLY A 297 -1.26 -9.42 11.36
N HIS A 298 -1.47 -10.63 11.81
CA HIS A 298 -1.65 -11.80 10.95
C HIS A 298 -2.95 -12.52 11.24
N SER A 299 -3.61 -12.98 10.19
CA SER A 299 -4.74 -13.92 10.25
C SER A 299 -4.32 -15.25 9.66
N TYR A 300 -4.54 -16.33 10.40
CA TYR A 300 -4.37 -17.69 9.88
C TYR A 300 -5.74 -18.28 9.56
N LYS A 301 -5.80 -19.18 8.57
CA LYS A 301 -7.04 -19.83 8.17
C LYS A 301 -7.54 -20.76 9.30
N ASP A 302 -6.66 -21.61 9.80
CA ASP A 302 -7.00 -22.70 10.70
C ASP A 302 -6.60 -22.46 12.17
N LEU A 303 -5.90 -21.36 12.47
CA LEU A 303 -5.48 -20.99 13.81
C LEU A 303 -6.10 -19.65 14.20
N LYS A 304 -6.92 -19.66 15.26
CA LYS A 304 -7.58 -18.47 15.77
C LYS A 304 -7.21 -18.18 17.21
N SER A 305 -7.05 -16.90 17.53
CA SER A 305 -6.92 -16.41 18.90
C SER A 305 -8.28 -16.00 19.48
N GLY A 306 -8.33 -15.78 20.79
CA GLY A 306 -9.50 -15.18 21.44
C GLY A 306 -9.61 -13.67 21.26
N ASN A 307 -8.75 -13.04 20.44
CA ASN A 307 -8.65 -11.60 20.31
C ASN A 307 -8.82 -11.16 18.85
N THR A 308 -9.31 -9.94 18.69
CA THR A 308 -9.24 -9.18 17.43
C THR A 308 -8.15 -8.13 17.57
N ASN A 309 -7.34 -7.95 16.54
CA ASN A 309 -6.41 -6.84 16.48
C ASN A 309 -6.58 -5.99 15.22
N LEU A 310 -6.27 -4.70 15.34
CA LEU A 310 -6.31 -3.74 14.24
C LEU A 310 -5.33 -2.60 14.50
N ALA A 311 -4.81 -1.98 13.44
CA ALA A 311 -4.00 -0.79 13.58
C ALA A 311 -4.87 0.48 13.72
N ILE A 312 -4.42 1.42 14.53
CA ILE A 312 -4.90 2.80 14.54
C ILE A 312 -3.74 3.68 14.10
N LEU A 313 -3.91 4.34 12.96
CA LEU A 313 -2.88 5.10 12.28
C LEU A 313 -3.26 6.58 12.23
N VAL A 314 -2.33 7.43 12.67
CA VAL A 314 -2.45 8.89 12.59
C VAL A 314 -1.60 9.39 11.43
N SER A 315 -2.23 10.08 10.48
CA SER A 315 -1.52 10.64 9.34
C SER A 315 -0.80 11.93 9.73
N HIS A 316 0.49 11.98 9.43
CA HIS A 316 1.36 13.11 9.70
C HIS A 316 1.80 13.76 8.38
N ASN A 317 1.44 15.02 8.24
CA ASN A 317 1.91 15.89 7.17
C ASN A 317 2.86 16.91 7.78
N PHE A 318 3.98 17.15 7.11
CA PHE A 318 4.97 18.13 7.55
C PHE A 318 5.02 19.28 6.56
N THR A 319 5.36 20.45 7.08
CA THR A 319 5.56 21.68 6.31
C THR A 319 6.97 22.18 6.52
N GLU A 320 7.46 23.00 5.59
CA GLU A 320 8.76 23.65 5.71
C GLU A 320 8.97 24.26 7.11
N PRO A 321 10.21 24.20 7.61
CA PRO A 321 11.45 23.78 6.92
C PRO A 321 11.66 22.26 6.88
N PHE A 322 10.81 21.45 7.49
CA PHE A 322 11.01 20.01 7.60
C PHE A 322 10.34 19.25 6.43
N ASN A 323 11.11 18.43 5.73
CA ASN A 323 10.68 17.71 4.52
C ASN A 323 11.07 16.22 4.49
N GLN A 324 11.41 15.63 5.65
CA GLN A 324 11.85 14.24 5.75
C GLN A 324 10.91 13.39 6.64
N PRO A 325 9.65 13.22 6.26
CA PRO A 325 8.65 12.53 7.09
C PRO A 325 9.03 11.08 7.40
N ILE A 326 9.62 10.36 6.45
CA ILE A 326 10.07 8.98 6.63
C ILE A 326 11.16 8.92 7.72
N ALA A 327 12.18 9.79 7.64
CA ALA A 327 13.24 9.83 8.64
C ALA A 327 12.69 10.14 10.04
N TYR A 328 11.69 11.03 10.14
CA TYR A 328 11.02 11.31 11.40
C TYR A 328 10.35 10.06 11.98
N ALA A 329 9.55 9.35 11.18
CA ALA A 329 8.87 8.15 11.64
C ALA A 329 9.83 7.00 11.96
N GLN A 330 10.96 6.87 11.23
CA GLN A 330 12.04 5.95 11.56
C GLN A 330 12.63 6.26 12.94
N LYS A 331 12.89 7.54 13.25
CA LYS A 331 13.42 7.94 14.58
C LYS A 331 12.44 7.65 15.71
N VAL A 332 11.13 7.82 15.48
CA VAL A 332 10.10 7.41 16.45
C VAL A 332 10.16 5.89 16.68
N GLY A 333 10.30 5.11 15.63
CA GLY A 333 10.45 3.66 15.71
C GLY A 333 11.74 3.23 16.43
N GLU A 334 12.87 3.81 16.09
CA GLU A 334 14.16 3.56 16.74
C GLU A 334 14.10 3.86 18.25
N LEU A 335 13.49 4.98 18.64
CA LEU A 335 13.31 5.35 20.03
C LEU A 335 12.43 4.33 20.77
N THR A 336 11.34 3.89 20.15
CA THR A 336 10.45 2.87 20.72
C THR A 336 11.18 1.55 20.88
N ASN A 337 11.95 1.12 19.86
CA ASN A 337 12.73 -0.11 19.90
C ASN A 337 13.83 -0.04 20.98
N MET A 338 14.45 1.12 21.18
CA MET A 338 15.43 1.30 22.26
C MET A 338 14.80 1.02 23.64
N LEU A 339 13.59 1.52 23.90
CA LEU A 339 12.88 1.28 25.15
C LEU A 339 12.42 -0.18 25.31
N GLY A 340 12.17 -0.86 24.21
CA GLY A 340 11.80 -2.28 24.15
C GLY A 340 12.98 -3.24 24.02
N ALA A 341 14.25 -2.75 24.09
CA ALA A 341 15.45 -3.55 23.84
C ALA A 341 15.40 -4.34 22.51
N GLY A 342 14.91 -3.70 21.45
CA GLY A 342 14.73 -4.30 20.12
C GLY A 342 13.40 -5.03 19.91
N HIS A 343 12.53 -5.07 20.89
CA HIS A 343 11.20 -5.68 20.83
C HIS A 343 10.08 -4.63 20.74
N ILE A 344 8.90 -5.09 20.37
CA ILE A 344 7.68 -4.28 20.38
C ILE A 344 7.25 -3.99 21.82
N LEU A 345 6.95 -2.73 22.12
CA LEU A 345 6.35 -2.33 23.39
C LEU A 345 4.85 -2.64 23.41
N VAL A 346 4.34 -3.05 24.56
CA VAL A 346 2.91 -3.20 24.82
C VAL A 346 2.51 -2.49 26.11
N GLN A 347 1.38 -1.77 26.06
CA GLN A 347 0.82 -1.05 27.19
C GLN A 347 -0.70 -1.20 27.23
N ARG A 348 -1.29 -1.31 28.42
CA ARG A 348 -2.75 -1.30 28.59
C ARG A 348 -3.29 0.12 28.42
N TYR A 349 -4.44 0.25 27.79
CA TYR A 349 -5.10 1.54 27.56
C TYR A 349 -5.36 2.30 28.88
N GLY A 350 -5.83 1.60 29.93
CA GLY A 350 -6.04 2.21 31.23
C GLY A 350 -4.76 2.77 31.86
N ASP A 351 -3.64 2.08 31.71
CA ASP A 351 -2.35 2.55 32.24
C ASP A 351 -1.86 3.81 31.50
N ILE A 352 -2.14 3.90 30.18
CA ILE A 352 -1.87 5.12 29.40
C ILE A 352 -2.67 6.30 29.95
N LEU A 353 -3.96 6.10 30.24
CA LEU A 353 -4.82 7.16 30.79
C LEU A 353 -4.38 7.60 32.19
N ASP A 354 -3.86 6.68 33.00
CA ASP A 354 -3.33 6.94 34.33
C ASP A 354 -1.90 7.51 34.31
N GLY A 355 -1.30 7.65 33.15
CA GLY A 355 0.08 8.17 32.98
C GLY A 355 1.15 7.26 33.58
N LYS A 356 0.95 5.95 33.58
CA LYS A 356 1.86 4.96 34.15
C LYS A 356 2.19 3.86 33.14
N ARG A 357 3.38 3.25 33.30
CA ARG A 357 3.76 2.09 32.51
C ARG A 357 2.92 0.84 32.88
N THR A 358 2.80 -0.07 31.94
CA THR A 358 2.30 -1.43 32.21
C THR A 358 3.43 -2.35 32.68
N TRP A 359 3.15 -3.23 33.64
CA TRP A 359 4.08 -4.26 34.11
C TRP A 359 3.69 -5.64 33.59
N ALA A 360 4.67 -6.52 33.40
CA ALA A 360 4.43 -7.89 32.91
C ALA A 360 3.42 -8.69 33.75
N LYS A 361 3.44 -8.51 35.08
CA LYS A 361 2.47 -9.13 35.99
C LYS A 361 1.02 -8.70 35.71
N GLU A 362 0.81 -7.48 35.28
CA GLU A 362 -0.53 -6.94 34.98
C GLU A 362 -1.08 -7.56 33.68
N LEU A 363 -0.22 -7.77 32.67
CA LEU A 363 -0.60 -8.47 31.44
C LEU A 363 -0.96 -9.94 31.70
N ALA A 364 -0.27 -10.59 32.61
CA ALA A 364 -0.52 -12.00 32.96
C ALA A 364 -1.90 -12.24 33.57
N HIS A 365 -2.48 -11.21 34.23
CA HIS A 365 -3.79 -11.27 34.88
C HIS A 365 -4.89 -10.53 34.14
N SER A 366 -4.60 -9.96 32.96
CA SER A 366 -5.55 -9.21 32.15
C SER A 366 -6.51 -10.14 31.40
N ASN A 367 -7.76 -9.69 31.17
CA ASN A 367 -8.71 -10.37 30.28
C ASN A 367 -8.22 -10.41 28.83
N VAL A 368 -7.50 -9.38 28.40
CA VAL A 368 -6.83 -9.34 27.10
C VAL A 368 -5.38 -9.75 27.31
N ARG A 369 -5.05 -10.96 26.85
CA ARG A 369 -3.68 -11.48 26.93
C ARG A 369 -2.95 -11.26 25.60
N PRO A 370 -1.70 -10.72 25.65
CA PRO A 370 -0.93 -10.51 24.44
C PRO A 370 -0.81 -11.75 23.57
N THR A 371 -1.15 -11.62 22.28
CA THR A 371 -0.88 -12.69 21.30
C THR A 371 0.57 -12.64 20.78
N LEU A 372 1.22 -11.47 20.79
CA LEU A 372 2.67 -11.33 20.58
C LEU A 372 3.40 -11.62 21.90
N LYS A 373 3.94 -12.83 22.02
CA LYS A 373 4.56 -13.31 23.26
C LYS A 373 5.84 -12.59 23.65
N ASP A 374 6.57 -12.09 22.66
CA ASP A 374 7.85 -11.40 22.84
C ASP A 374 7.69 -9.88 23.04
N ALA A 375 6.45 -9.38 23.10
CA ALA A 375 6.19 -7.98 23.38
C ALA A 375 6.60 -7.62 24.83
N VAL A 376 7.26 -6.49 24.98
CA VAL A 376 7.76 -5.99 26.26
C VAL A 376 6.75 -5.03 26.88
N ALA A 377 6.31 -5.34 28.10
CA ALA A 377 5.46 -4.44 28.87
C ALA A 377 6.21 -3.15 29.21
N GLY A 378 5.64 -2.01 28.85
CA GLY A 378 6.34 -0.72 29.00
C GLY A 378 5.43 0.49 28.98
N ASP A 379 6.02 1.60 28.61
CA ASP A 379 5.36 2.89 28.41
C ASP A 379 5.62 3.37 26.97
N ILE A 380 4.61 3.25 26.11
CA ILE A 380 4.69 3.70 24.72
C ILE A 380 4.67 5.23 24.60
N THR A 381 4.12 5.93 25.62
CA THR A 381 4.02 7.38 25.59
C THR A 381 5.37 8.09 25.72
N ALA A 382 6.37 7.37 26.24
CA ALA A 382 7.73 7.89 26.36
C ALA A 382 8.47 8.01 25.01
N ALA A 383 7.99 7.33 23.97
CA ALA A 383 8.60 7.34 22.63
C ALA A 383 7.70 7.92 21.55
N MET A 384 6.39 7.73 21.69
CA MET A 384 5.42 8.19 20.68
C MET A 384 5.22 9.72 20.73
N PRO A 385 5.07 10.37 19.57
CA PRO A 385 4.79 11.81 19.55
C PRO A 385 3.50 12.12 20.31
N TYR A 386 3.56 13.12 21.19
CA TYR A 386 2.40 13.54 22.02
C TYR A 386 1.13 13.74 21.19
N ARG A 387 1.27 14.43 20.05
CA ARG A 387 0.14 14.68 19.14
C ARG A 387 -0.48 13.40 18.59
N ALA A 388 0.35 12.40 18.26
CA ALA A 388 -0.13 11.09 17.82
C ALA A 388 -0.88 10.37 18.94
N MET A 389 -0.31 10.34 20.16
CA MET A 389 -0.92 9.64 21.29
C MET A 389 -2.27 10.24 21.67
N VAL A 390 -2.39 11.56 21.76
CA VAL A 390 -3.68 12.21 22.05
C VAL A 390 -4.70 11.89 20.95
N SER A 391 -4.30 11.96 19.68
CA SER A 391 -5.19 11.61 18.56
C SER A 391 -5.65 10.14 18.62
N ILE A 392 -4.77 9.21 19.01
CA ILE A 392 -5.08 7.78 19.19
C ILE A 392 -6.06 7.59 20.35
N ILE A 393 -5.80 8.20 21.51
CA ILE A 393 -6.64 8.10 22.70
C ILE A 393 -8.07 8.58 22.40
N GLU A 394 -8.19 9.75 21.78
CA GLU A 394 -9.49 10.31 21.43
C GLU A 394 -10.21 9.46 20.35
N PHE A 395 -9.46 8.94 19.38
CA PHE A 395 -10.04 8.05 18.37
C PHE A 395 -10.54 6.73 18.96
N ILE A 396 -9.82 6.16 19.94
CA ILE A 396 -10.28 4.94 20.66
C ILE A 396 -11.62 5.20 21.36
N LYS A 397 -11.78 6.37 22.00
CA LYS A 397 -13.06 6.77 22.61
C LYS A 397 -14.18 6.88 21.56
N MET A 398 -13.89 7.41 20.38
CA MET A 398 -14.86 7.47 19.27
C MET A 398 -15.25 6.07 18.80
N VAL A 399 -14.29 5.15 18.64
CA VAL A 399 -14.54 3.76 18.23
C VAL A 399 -15.36 3.02 19.28
N ASP A 400 -15.20 3.32 20.56
CA ASP A 400 -15.96 2.70 21.65
C ASP A 400 -17.48 2.91 21.52
N HIS A 401 -17.93 4.02 20.90
CA HIS A 401 -19.34 4.23 20.57
C HIS A 401 -19.85 3.26 19.49
N VAL A 402 -18.99 2.76 18.63
CA VAL A 402 -19.33 1.81 17.55
C VAL A 402 -19.20 0.38 18.05
N ALA A 403 -18.15 0.10 18.83
CA ALA A 403 -17.83 -1.18 19.45
C ALA A 403 -17.66 -1.00 20.97
N PRO A 404 -18.74 -1.02 21.76
CA PRO A 404 -18.67 -0.78 23.21
C PRO A 404 -17.72 -1.75 23.91
N GLY A 405 -16.82 -1.23 24.72
CA GLY A 405 -15.74 -1.96 25.38
C GLY A 405 -14.38 -1.87 24.66
N PHE A 406 -14.32 -1.24 23.48
CA PHE A 406 -13.06 -1.01 22.77
C PHE A 406 -12.09 -0.12 23.58
N ALA A 407 -12.60 0.87 24.31
CA ALA A 407 -11.85 1.72 25.24
C ALA A 407 -11.74 1.14 26.67
N ALA A 408 -11.90 -0.18 26.82
CA ALA A 408 -11.74 -0.81 28.12
C ALA A 408 -10.29 -0.65 28.64
N PRO A 409 -10.08 -0.50 29.98
CA PRO A 409 -8.74 -0.33 30.54
C PRO A 409 -7.74 -1.42 30.18
N GLU A 410 -8.22 -2.64 29.89
CA GLU A 410 -7.40 -3.82 29.58
C GLU A 410 -7.12 -3.99 28.07
N THR A 411 -7.69 -3.14 27.21
CA THR A 411 -7.33 -3.09 25.80
C THR A 411 -5.84 -2.82 25.66
N LEU A 412 -5.17 -3.59 24.79
CA LEU A 412 -3.72 -3.51 24.62
C LEU A 412 -3.36 -2.66 23.41
N LEU A 413 -2.35 -1.82 23.57
CA LEU A 413 -1.74 -1.03 22.51
C LEU A 413 -0.28 -1.46 22.34
N TYR A 414 0.09 -1.76 21.10
CA TYR A 414 1.46 -2.14 20.71
C TYR A 414 2.07 -1.06 19.84
N SER A 415 3.32 -0.75 20.04
CA SER A 415 4.04 0.32 19.33
C SER A 415 5.45 -0.14 18.95
N PRO A 416 5.98 0.33 17.80
CA PRO A 416 5.36 1.26 16.84
C PRO A 416 4.65 0.54 15.68
N GLU A 417 3.51 1.04 15.23
CA GLU A 417 2.96 0.71 13.90
C GLU A 417 3.28 1.88 12.96
N LEU A 418 4.08 1.62 11.93
CA LEU A 418 4.55 2.66 11.01
C LEU A 418 4.19 2.29 9.58
N LYS A 419 3.72 3.28 8.81
CA LYS A 419 3.52 3.13 7.36
C LYS A 419 4.18 4.31 6.66
N PHE A 420 5.11 3.99 5.77
CA PHE A 420 5.83 4.94 4.95
C PHE A 420 5.19 5.03 3.58
N TYR A 421 5.08 6.25 3.06
CA TYR A 421 4.55 6.49 1.72
C TYR A 421 5.57 7.26 0.90
N SER A 422 5.66 6.92 -0.38
CA SER A 422 6.55 7.57 -1.32
C SER A 422 6.26 9.06 -1.43
N ASN A 423 7.26 9.83 -1.83
CA ASN A 423 7.09 11.23 -2.19
C ASN A 423 6.04 11.35 -3.33
N LYS A 424 5.22 12.38 -3.27
CA LYS A 424 4.18 12.61 -4.27
C LYS A 424 4.76 13.42 -5.41
N VAL A 425 4.98 12.78 -6.55
CA VAL A 425 5.45 13.43 -7.77
C VAL A 425 4.38 14.41 -8.27
N LYS A 426 4.76 15.65 -8.57
CA LYS A 426 3.86 16.64 -9.17
C LYS A 426 3.69 16.32 -10.65
N MET A 427 2.45 16.25 -11.09
CA MET A 427 2.07 16.00 -12.48
C MET A 427 0.91 16.92 -12.85
N ASP A 428 0.78 17.17 -14.13
CA ASP A 428 -0.37 17.88 -14.68
C ASP A 428 -1.58 16.93 -14.90
N THR A 429 -2.61 17.42 -15.55
CA THR A 429 -3.84 16.67 -15.86
C THR A 429 -3.62 15.52 -16.86
N ASP A 430 -2.51 15.53 -17.58
CA ASP A 430 -2.10 14.48 -18.51
C ASP A 430 -1.13 13.48 -17.89
N LEU A 431 -0.95 13.56 -16.56
CA LEU A 431 -0.01 12.76 -15.78
C LEU A 431 1.44 12.97 -16.22
N GLU A 432 1.77 14.10 -16.83
CA GLU A 432 3.13 14.46 -17.23
C GLU A 432 3.83 15.24 -16.10
N THR A 433 5.09 14.96 -15.86
CA THR A 433 5.91 15.68 -14.90
C THR A 433 6.35 17.05 -15.46
N ASN A 434 7.16 17.78 -14.72
CA ASN A 434 7.80 18.99 -15.25
C ASN A 434 8.88 18.71 -16.31
N ILE A 435 9.15 17.44 -16.61
CA ILE A 435 9.99 16.99 -17.74
C ILE A 435 9.07 16.43 -18.80
N SER A 436 9.08 17.02 -19.99
CA SER A 436 8.23 16.58 -21.09
C SER A 436 8.56 15.15 -21.52
N GLY A 437 7.53 14.35 -21.81
CA GLY A 437 7.68 12.93 -22.16
C GLY A 437 7.97 12.01 -20.98
N LEU A 438 7.92 12.50 -19.73
CA LEU A 438 8.15 11.70 -18.53
C LEU A 438 6.93 11.67 -17.63
N HIS A 439 6.48 10.45 -17.30
CA HIS A 439 5.33 10.17 -16.43
C HIS A 439 5.75 9.26 -15.27
N CYS A 440 5.17 9.48 -14.07
CA CYS A 440 5.44 8.68 -12.88
C CYS A 440 4.14 8.12 -12.30
N LEU A 441 4.00 6.81 -12.27
CA LEU A 441 2.75 6.14 -11.91
C LEU A 441 2.89 5.17 -10.72
N GLY A 442 1.75 4.76 -10.22
CA GLY A 442 1.67 3.72 -9.22
C GLY A 442 2.15 4.16 -7.83
N ASP A 443 2.43 3.19 -6.97
CA ASP A 443 2.76 3.43 -5.57
C ASP A 443 4.10 4.21 -5.40
N SER A 444 5.03 4.10 -6.35
CA SER A 444 6.29 4.88 -6.31
C SER A 444 6.07 6.37 -6.51
N SER A 445 5.06 6.77 -7.27
CA SER A 445 4.73 8.17 -7.50
C SER A 445 4.02 8.86 -6.33
N GLY A 446 3.62 8.09 -5.31
CA GLY A 446 2.92 8.60 -4.12
C GLY A 446 1.41 8.80 -4.28
N TRP A 447 0.85 8.61 -5.49
CA TRP A 447 -0.57 8.85 -5.77
C TRP A 447 -1.47 7.66 -5.50
N THR A 448 -0.95 6.43 -5.61
CA THR A 448 -1.74 5.21 -5.42
C THR A 448 -1.18 4.34 -4.31
N ARG A 449 -2.02 3.44 -3.81
CA ARG A 449 -1.67 2.41 -2.82
C ARG A 449 -2.44 1.14 -3.12
N GLY A 450 -1.72 0.09 -3.51
CA GLY A 450 -2.30 -1.22 -3.77
C GLY A 450 -2.73 -1.44 -5.21
N LEU A 451 -3.18 -2.67 -5.48
CA LEU A 451 -3.33 -3.21 -6.84
C LEU A 451 -4.34 -2.43 -7.68
N MET A 452 -5.55 -2.22 -7.16
CA MET A 452 -6.64 -1.60 -7.93
C MET A 452 -6.28 -0.18 -8.37
N MET A 453 -5.90 0.70 -7.43
CA MET A 453 -5.63 2.09 -7.79
C MET A 453 -4.38 2.26 -8.65
N ALA A 454 -3.37 1.39 -8.48
CA ALA A 454 -2.23 1.37 -9.39
C ALA A 454 -2.67 0.96 -10.81
N SER A 455 -3.56 -0.03 -10.95
CA SER A 455 -4.12 -0.43 -12.25
C SER A 455 -4.97 0.67 -12.88
N VAL A 456 -5.81 1.33 -12.07
CA VAL A 456 -6.63 2.49 -12.49
C VAL A 456 -5.75 3.61 -13.04
N MET A 457 -4.67 3.93 -12.35
CA MET A 457 -3.73 4.94 -12.83
C MET A 457 -3.05 4.53 -14.14
N GLY A 458 -2.77 3.23 -14.31
CA GLY A 458 -2.28 2.67 -15.58
C GLY A 458 -3.29 2.81 -16.72
N VAL A 459 -4.56 2.47 -16.49
CA VAL A 459 -5.65 2.67 -17.45
C VAL A 459 -5.78 4.15 -17.85
N LEU A 460 -5.77 5.06 -16.87
CA LEU A 460 -5.81 6.48 -17.12
C LEU A 460 -4.66 6.94 -18.00
N MET A 461 -3.43 6.51 -17.69
CA MET A 461 -2.24 6.84 -18.48
C MET A 461 -2.35 6.35 -19.92
N GLY A 462 -2.81 5.11 -20.11
CA GLY A 462 -3.04 4.56 -21.46
C GLY A 462 -3.99 5.43 -22.28
N ARG A 463 -5.10 5.88 -21.67
CA ARG A 463 -6.06 6.79 -22.32
C ARG A 463 -5.45 8.14 -22.65
N LYS A 464 -4.69 8.74 -21.73
CA LYS A 464 -4.02 10.03 -21.95
C LYS A 464 -2.98 9.97 -23.08
N LEU A 465 -2.20 8.89 -23.15
CA LEU A 465 -1.25 8.68 -24.24
C LEU A 465 -1.94 8.54 -25.59
N MET A 466 -3.09 7.85 -25.66
CA MET A 466 -3.87 7.79 -26.91
C MET A 466 -4.43 9.13 -27.32
N GLU A 467 -5.01 9.89 -26.39
CA GLU A 467 -5.58 11.20 -26.65
C GLU A 467 -4.53 12.20 -27.17
N LYS A 468 -3.34 12.20 -26.54
CA LYS A 468 -2.28 13.19 -26.82
C LYS A 468 -1.40 12.82 -28.02
N HIS A 469 -1.08 11.54 -28.19
CA HIS A 469 -0.11 11.06 -29.20
C HIS A 469 -0.76 10.21 -30.29
N GLY A 470 -2.04 9.90 -30.17
CA GLY A 470 -2.78 9.12 -31.17
C GLY A 470 -2.27 7.70 -31.34
N PHE A 471 -1.81 7.04 -30.26
CA PHE A 471 -1.31 5.66 -30.23
C PHE A 471 -2.38 4.63 -30.61
#